data_650c1c56dfccb7410a3d6d5ce4479ada
#
_entry.id   650c1c56dfccb7410a3d6d5ce4479ada
#
_cell.length_a   1.000
_cell.length_b   1.000
_cell.length_c   1.000
_cell.angle_alpha   90.00
_cell.angle_beta   90.00
_cell.angle_gamma   90.00
#
_symmetry.space_group_name_H-M   'P 1'
#
loop_
_entity.id
_entity.type
_entity.pdbx_description
1 polymer ?
#
loop_
_entity_poly.entity_id
_entity_poly.type
_entity_poly.pdbx_seq_one_letter_code
_entity_poly.pdbx_strand_id
1 'polypeptide(L)'
;MTATATPAADQPLNYDTVKNWVFSPLTESYSADECRAYALGIGTGTDETVAKAEARYLAEGNGVAAIPTMAIVLNEGTMWTMDPATGINWRKTLHAEESITLHRPLPSAATLTATYQVDEIYDRGAGKGAFMYESRVLSDDEGPVATIRIGTFLTANGGFGGTETTTPAPVKVPSDRAPDVTLTLSTPSRDNTRYHLGEQFVGALKNIPGAEGKPPLRGVCAFGVAGRALLNMACGDQAARMKHMGLRYKAPVFADETLRTELWFDTTPGKAYFRVICVEREAVVMDNGLLEFEPA
;
A
#
# COMPACT_ATOMS: atom_id res chain seq x y z
N MET A 1 -23.85 21.19 -17.09
CA MET A 1 -23.73 20.18 -18.15
C MET A 1 -22.29 19.70 -18.13
N THR A 2 -22.00 18.65 -17.38
CA THR A 2 -20.67 18.02 -17.31
C THR A 2 -20.55 17.10 -18.50
N ALA A 3 -19.67 17.46 -19.45
CA ALA A 3 -19.33 16.61 -20.57
C ALA A 3 -18.73 15.31 -20.03
N THR A 4 -19.44 14.22 -20.20
CA THR A 4 -18.90 12.87 -20.04
C THR A 4 -17.86 12.67 -21.13
N ALA A 5 -16.58 12.80 -20.79
CA ALA A 5 -15.50 12.47 -21.70
C ALA A 5 -15.66 11.00 -22.11
N THR A 6 -15.89 10.76 -23.38
CA THR A 6 -15.87 9.44 -24.00
C THR A 6 -14.50 8.82 -23.69
N PRO A 7 -14.43 7.55 -23.24
CA PRO A 7 -13.15 6.88 -23.03
C PRO A 7 -12.39 6.93 -24.35
N ALA A 8 -11.17 7.44 -24.35
CA ALA A 8 -10.29 7.35 -25.51
C ALA A 8 -10.09 5.85 -25.78
N ALA A 9 -10.72 5.35 -26.85
CA ALA A 9 -10.49 4.00 -27.31
C ALA A 9 -9.04 3.92 -27.79
N ASP A 10 -8.29 2.97 -27.20
CA ASP A 10 -7.03 2.41 -27.70
C ASP A 10 -5.96 3.39 -28.22
N GLN A 11 -5.73 4.50 -27.53
CA GLN A 11 -4.48 5.22 -27.74
C GLN A 11 -3.34 4.45 -27.10
N PRO A 12 -2.22 4.22 -27.79
CA PRO A 12 -1.05 3.62 -27.18
C PRO A 12 -0.54 4.51 -26.04
N LEU A 13 0.02 3.92 -24.99
CA LEU A 13 0.70 4.66 -23.94
C LEU A 13 1.78 5.56 -24.55
N ASN A 14 1.79 6.83 -24.17
CA ASN A 14 2.85 7.75 -24.56
C ASN A 14 4.00 7.63 -23.56
N TYR A 15 4.96 6.73 -23.85
CA TYR A 15 6.07 6.41 -22.95
C TYR A 15 6.84 7.66 -22.50
N ASP A 16 7.25 8.50 -23.43
CA ASP A 16 8.06 9.69 -23.10
C ASP A 16 7.30 10.68 -22.22
N THR A 17 6.02 10.90 -22.52
CA THR A 17 5.16 11.78 -21.72
C THR A 17 4.97 11.22 -20.31
N VAL A 18 4.69 9.93 -20.18
CA VAL A 18 4.45 9.30 -18.89
C VAL A 18 5.75 9.22 -18.08
N LYS A 19 6.86 8.78 -18.70
CA LYS A 19 8.15 8.65 -18.05
C LYS A 19 8.70 9.98 -17.51
N ASN A 20 8.45 11.06 -18.25
CA ASN A 20 8.93 12.40 -17.90
C ASN A 20 7.80 13.31 -17.38
N TRP A 21 6.74 12.72 -16.81
CA TRP A 21 5.62 13.50 -16.28
C TRP A 21 6.08 14.47 -15.20
N VAL A 22 5.73 15.73 -15.38
CA VAL A 22 6.12 16.79 -14.43
C VAL A 22 5.03 16.92 -13.35
N PHE A 23 5.38 16.52 -12.15
CA PHE A 23 4.52 16.68 -10.99
C PHE A 23 4.78 18.01 -10.28
N SER A 24 3.71 18.66 -9.83
CA SER A 24 3.85 19.73 -8.85
C SER A 24 4.03 19.15 -7.45
N PRO A 25 4.98 19.64 -6.66
CA PRO A 25 5.08 19.23 -5.24
C PRO A 25 3.77 19.54 -4.51
N LEU A 26 3.40 18.69 -3.56
CA LEU A 26 2.22 18.84 -2.71
C LEU A 26 2.65 18.98 -1.25
N THR A 27 2.28 20.10 -0.63
CA THR A 27 2.54 20.32 0.80
C THR A 27 1.24 20.18 1.58
N GLU A 28 1.23 19.30 2.56
CA GLU A 28 0.09 19.07 3.45
C GLU A 28 0.55 18.95 4.88
N SER A 29 -0.31 19.36 5.81
CA SER A 29 -0.11 19.21 7.24
C SER A 29 -1.04 18.13 7.77
N TYR A 30 -0.56 17.36 8.74
CA TYR A 30 -1.39 16.45 9.49
C TYR A 30 -1.11 16.58 11.00
N SER A 31 -2.09 16.20 11.80
CA SER A 31 -2.13 16.33 13.24
C SER A 31 -2.08 14.97 13.96
N ALA A 32 -1.90 15.01 15.26
CA ALA A 32 -2.02 13.85 16.14
C ALA A 32 -3.39 13.16 16.03
N ASP A 33 -4.47 13.92 15.85
CA ASP A 33 -5.81 13.36 15.67
C ASP A 33 -5.94 12.60 14.34
N GLU A 34 -5.24 13.04 13.29
CA GLU A 34 -5.22 12.32 12.02
C GLU A 34 -4.40 11.02 12.11
N CYS A 35 -3.31 11.01 12.90
CA CYS A 35 -2.60 9.75 13.21
C CYS A 35 -3.53 8.76 13.93
N ARG A 36 -4.27 9.22 14.93
CA ARG A 36 -5.26 8.42 15.65
C ARG A 36 -6.40 7.96 14.72
N ALA A 37 -6.89 8.85 13.85
CA ALA A 37 -7.94 8.52 12.89
C ALA A 37 -7.47 7.48 11.86
N TYR A 38 -6.20 7.54 11.41
CA TYR A 38 -5.59 6.50 10.59
C TYR A 38 -5.58 5.15 11.33
N ALA A 39 -5.07 5.15 12.56
CA ALA A 39 -4.99 3.94 13.38
C ALA A 39 -6.36 3.29 13.56
N LEU A 40 -7.39 4.05 13.93
CA LEU A 40 -8.77 3.56 14.01
C LEU A 40 -9.29 3.04 12.67
N GLY A 41 -8.93 3.73 11.57
CA GLY A 41 -9.33 3.37 10.21
C GLY A 41 -8.82 2.02 9.74
N ILE A 42 -7.70 1.55 10.28
CA ILE A 42 -7.12 0.22 9.98
C ILE A 42 -7.40 -0.80 11.10
N GLY A 43 -8.33 -0.52 12.01
CA GLY A 43 -8.78 -1.45 13.05
C GLY A 43 -7.84 -1.58 14.26
N THR A 44 -6.98 -0.59 14.53
CA THR A 44 -6.11 -0.59 15.73
C THR A 44 -6.96 -0.62 17.00
N GLY A 45 -6.58 -1.48 17.95
CA GLY A 45 -7.25 -1.63 19.23
C GLY A 45 -8.49 -2.53 19.23
N THR A 46 -8.88 -3.10 18.07
CA THR A 46 -10.05 -4.01 18.01
C THR A 46 -9.72 -5.45 18.37
N ASP A 47 -8.47 -5.86 18.22
CA ASP A 47 -8.02 -7.23 18.49
C ASP A 47 -7.42 -7.30 19.90
N GLU A 48 -8.06 -8.02 20.83
CA GLU A 48 -7.67 -8.11 22.24
C GLU A 48 -6.21 -8.53 22.45
N THR A 49 -5.71 -9.40 21.57
CA THR A 49 -4.34 -9.94 21.65
C THR A 49 -3.25 -8.87 21.54
N VAL A 50 -3.52 -7.78 20.85
CA VAL A 50 -2.57 -6.69 20.60
C VAL A 50 -3.04 -5.33 21.14
N ALA A 51 -4.26 -5.22 21.62
CA ALA A 51 -4.87 -3.95 22.02
C ALA A 51 -4.04 -3.16 23.05
N LYS A 52 -3.42 -3.85 24.03
CA LYS A 52 -2.56 -3.22 25.03
C LYS A 52 -1.30 -2.60 24.41
N ALA A 53 -0.68 -3.28 23.48
CA ALA A 53 0.50 -2.80 22.76
C ALA A 53 0.15 -1.66 21.81
N GLU A 54 -1.02 -1.73 21.20
CA GLU A 54 -1.54 -0.73 20.26
C GLU A 54 -2.06 0.55 20.91
N ALA A 55 -2.27 0.57 22.23
CA ALA A 55 -2.82 1.73 22.96
C ALA A 55 -2.05 3.03 22.69
N ARG A 56 -0.74 2.96 22.43
CA ARG A 56 0.09 4.13 22.07
C ARG A 56 -0.30 4.81 20.76
N TYR A 57 -0.93 4.08 19.86
CA TYR A 57 -1.42 4.60 18.57
C TYR A 57 -2.83 5.21 18.67
N LEU A 58 -3.47 5.03 19.82
CA LEU A 58 -4.81 5.54 20.12
C LEU A 58 -4.80 6.61 21.21
N ALA A 59 -3.62 6.96 21.75
CA ALA A 59 -3.48 8.00 22.76
C ALA A 59 -4.05 9.34 22.26
N GLU A 60 -4.44 10.21 23.20
CA GLU A 60 -4.93 11.54 22.87
C GLU A 60 -3.79 12.56 22.82
N GLY A 61 -3.97 13.57 21.97
CA GLY A 61 -3.04 14.67 21.83
C GLY A 61 -1.63 14.24 21.44
N ASN A 62 -0.62 14.96 21.93
CA ASN A 62 0.79 14.75 21.57
C ASN A 62 1.40 13.42 22.08
N GLY A 63 0.65 12.62 22.83
CA GLY A 63 1.07 11.29 23.27
C GLY A 63 0.89 10.18 22.24
N VAL A 64 0.18 10.44 21.13
CA VAL A 64 -0.05 9.45 20.09
C VAL A 64 1.24 9.16 19.32
N ALA A 65 1.49 7.88 19.03
CA ALA A 65 2.53 7.49 18.07
C ALA A 65 1.92 7.32 16.68
N ALA A 66 2.61 7.77 15.63
CA ALA A 66 2.19 7.50 14.26
C ALA A 66 2.53 6.06 13.88
N ILE A 67 1.58 5.34 13.28
CA ILE A 67 1.85 4.04 12.67
C ILE A 67 2.63 4.27 11.36
N PRO A 68 3.79 3.63 11.13
CA PRO A 68 4.62 3.91 9.95
C PRO A 68 3.89 3.79 8.62
N THR A 69 2.96 2.85 8.51
CA THR A 69 2.17 2.64 7.30
C THR A 69 1.23 3.80 6.96
N MET A 70 1.02 4.75 7.87
CA MET A 70 0.29 5.99 7.57
C MET A 70 0.96 6.79 6.43
N ALA A 71 2.27 6.67 6.25
CA ALA A 71 2.99 7.35 5.18
C ALA A 71 2.36 7.15 3.79
N ILE A 72 1.73 5.98 3.54
CA ILE A 72 1.12 5.69 2.24
C ILE A 72 -0.12 6.52 1.90
N VAL A 73 -0.79 7.09 2.90
CA VAL A 73 -1.98 7.92 2.71
C VAL A 73 -1.71 9.42 2.88
N LEU A 74 -0.46 9.80 3.16
CA LEU A 74 -0.06 11.20 3.24
C LEU A 74 0.31 11.72 1.85
N ASN A 75 -0.15 12.94 1.53
CA ASN A 75 0.18 13.62 0.28
C ASN A 75 -0.03 12.69 -0.96
N GLU A 76 -1.18 12.04 -1.08
CA GLU A 76 -1.44 11.07 -2.17
C GLU A 76 -1.43 11.71 -3.58
N GLY A 77 -1.63 13.01 -3.67
CA GLY A 77 -1.64 13.73 -4.95
C GLY A 77 -2.92 13.49 -5.77
N THR A 78 -2.87 13.86 -7.03
CA THR A 78 -4.01 13.76 -7.97
C THR A 78 -3.92 12.48 -8.81
N MET A 79 -5.04 12.04 -9.37
CA MET A 79 -5.07 10.92 -10.33
C MET A 79 -4.57 11.37 -11.73
N TRP A 80 -3.29 11.73 -11.82
CA TRP A 80 -2.64 12.22 -13.03
C TRP A 80 -2.73 11.25 -14.23
N THR A 81 -2.84 9.95 -13.95
CA THR A 81 -3.04 8.90 -14.97
C THR A 81 -4.35 9.05 -15.73
N MET A 82 -5.28 9.90 -15.26
CA MET A 82 -6.52 10.23 -15.97
C MET A 82 -6.31 11.27 -17.07
N ASP A 83 -5.17 11.94 -17.13
CA ASP A 83 -4.87 12.91 -18.17
C ASP A 83 -4.75 12.19 -19.53
N PRO A 84 -5.52 12.61 -20.55
CA PRO A 84 -5.48 11.98 -21.87
C PRO A 84 -4.10 11.98 -22.53
N ALA A 85 -3.22 12.94 -22.21
CA ALA A 85 -1.87 13.01 -22.75
C ALA A 85 -1.01 11.79 -22.41
N THR A 86 -1.34 11.07 -21.32
CA THR A 86 -0.63 9.87 -20.91
C THR A 86 -0.91 8.67 -21.82
N GLY A 87 -2.10 8.60 -22.44
CA GLY A 87 -2.58 7.42 -23.13
C GLY A 87 -2.90 6.24 -22.21
N ILE A 88 -2.87 6.43 -20.88
CA ILE A 88 -3.17 5.37 -19.91
C ILE A 88 -4.67 5.11 -19.88
N ASN A 89 -5.05 3.84 -20.02
CA ASN A 89 -6.42 3.42 -19.72
C ASN A 89 -6.56 3.21 -18.20
N TRP A 90 -6.73 4.31 -17.46
CA TRP A 90 -6.75 4.30 -16.00
C TRP A 90 -7.83 3.39 -15.39
N ARG A 91 -8.93 3.10 -16.11
CA ARG A 91 -9.97 2.16 -15.65
C ARG A 91 -9.53 0.70 -15.70
N LYS A 92 -8.45 0.39 -16.40
CA LYS A 92 -7.86 -0.93 -16.55
C LYS A 92 -6.47 -0.99 -15.89
N THR A 93 -6.32 -0.30 -14.75
CA THR A 93 -5.12 -0.35 -13.93
C THR A 93 -5.38 -1.14 -12.65
N LEU A 94 -4.37 -1.83 -12.17
CA LEU A 94 -4.38 -2.57 -10.91
C LEU A 94 -3.22 -2.10 -10.04
N HIS A 95 -3.51 -1.69 -8.81
CA HIS A 95 -2.49 -1.45 -7.80
C HIS A 95 -1.90 -2.80 -7.41
N ALA A 96 -0.70 -3.09 -7.86
CA ALA A 96 -0.10 -4.43 -7.78
C ALA A 96 0.95 -4.55 -6.68
N GLU A 97 1.73 -3.49 -6.45
CA GLU A 97 2.79 -3.47 -5.45
C GLU A 97 2.79 -2.16 -4.67
N GLU A 98 3.21 -2.24 -3.42
CA GLU A 98 3.39 -1.08 -2.57
C GLU A 98 4.55 -1.29 -1.61
N SER A 99 5.31 -0.24 -1.36
CA SER A 99 6.32 -0.24 -0.31
C SER A 99 6.50 1.13 0.32
N ILE A 100 6.92 1.11 1.58
CA ILE A 100 7.40 2.27 2.31
C ILE A 100 8.84 2.04 2.77
N THR A 101 9.67 3.07 2.71
CA THR A 101 10.97 3.12 3.35
C THR A 101 10.99 4.32 4.29
N LEU A 102 11.19 4.09 5.58
CA LEU A 102 11.26 5.13 6.60
C LEU A 102 12.71 5.57 6.76
N HIS A 103 13.03 6.81 6.40
CA HIS A 103 14.34 7.41 6.62
C HIS A 103 14.54 7.83 8.08
N ARG A 104 13.44 8.16 8.75
CA ARG A 104 13.32 8.43 10.18
C ARG A 104 11.89 8.13 10.67
N PRO A 105 11.66 8.04 11.98
CA PRO A 105 10.31 7.80 12.50
C PRO A 105 9.31 8.84 11.99
N LEU A 106 8.13 8.37 11.60
CA LEU A 106 7.04 9.27 11.19
C LEU A 106 6.59 10.11 12.39
N PRO A 107 6.65 11.45 12.31
CA PRO A 107 6.17 12.31 13.39
C PRO A 107 4.67 12.12 13.65
N SER A 108 4.22 12.40 14.88
CA SER A 108 2.78 12.40 15.21
C SER A 108 2.01 13.62 14.69
N ALA A 109 2.71 14.65 14.26
CA ALA A 109 2.18 15.81 13.56
C ALA A 109 3.31 16.44 12.76
N ALA A 110 3.05 16.86 11.54
CA ALA A 110 4.04 17.51 10.69
C ALA A 110 3.38 18.25 9.52
N THR A 111 4.17 19.11 8.88
CA THR A 111 3.91 19.61 7.53
C THR A 111 4.93 18.95 6.61
N LEU A 112 4.48 18.15 5.66
CA LEU A 112 5.33 17.44 4.74
C LEU A 112 5.11 17.92 3.31
N THR A 113 6.19 17.99 2.55
CA THR A 113 6.16 18.23 1.10
C THR A 113 6.48 16.93 0.40
N ALA A 114 5.60 16.51 -0.49
CA ALA A 114 5.82 15.37 -1.37
C ALA A 114 6.38 15.81 -2.71
N THR A 115 7.39 15.11 -3.19
CA THR A 115 7.86 15.13 -4.57
C THR A 115 7.60 13.77 -5.21
N TYR A 116 7.24 13.76 -6.49
CA TYR A 116 6.80 12.56 -7.19
C TYR A 116 7.62 12.35 -8.46
N GLN A 117 7.78 11.10 -8.84
CA GLN A 117 8.36 10.75 -10.13
C GLN A 117 7.85 9.40 -10.64
N VAL A 118 7.88 9.21 -11.95
CA VAL A 118 7.76 7.87 -12.56
C VAL A 118 9.15 7.26 -12.61
N ASP A 119 9.36 6.18 -11.87
CA ASP A 119 10.67 5.51 -11.80
C ASP A 119 10.98 4.77 -13.11
N GLU A 120 10.03 3.93 -13.57
CA GLU A 120 10.17 3.18 -14.83
C GLU A 120 8.83 2.59 -15.28
N ILE A 121 8.75 2.30 -16.59
CA ILE A 121 7.61 1.65 -17.22
C ILE A 121 8.11 0.47 -18.04
N TYR A 122 7.74 -0.73 -17.63
CA TYR A 122 8.15 -1.99 -18.27
C TYR A 122 7.08 -2.44 -19.26
N ASP A 123 7.41 -2.39 -20.56
CA ASP A 123 6.53 -2.92 -21.62
C ASP A 123 6.59 -4.45 -21.63
N ARG A 124 5.47 -5.11 -21.42
CA ARG A 124 5.38 -6.58 -21.48
C ARG A 124 4.98 -7.11 -22.86
N GLY A 125 4.81 -6.21 -23.81
CA GLY A 125 4.40 -6.52 -25.18
C GLY A 125 2.90 -6.38 -25.42
N ALA A 126 2.54 -6.32 -26.70
CA ALA A 126 1.16 -6.13 -27.14
C ALA A 126 0.21 -7.18 -26.51
N GLY A 127 -0.89 -6.70 -25.94
CA GLY A 127 -1.89 -7.52 -25.27
C GLY A 127 -1.48 -8.09 -23.91
N LYS A 128 -0.26 -7.83 -23.42
CA LYS A 128 0.24 -8.33 -22.12
C LYS A 128 0.31 -7.24 -21.04
N GLY A 129 -0.05 -6.01 -21.38
CA GLY A 129 0.00 -4.86 -20.47
C GLY A 129 1.41 -4.33 -20.24
N ALA A 130 1.52 -3.41 -19.31
CA ALA A 130 2.78 -2.83 -18.86
C ALA A 130 2.82 -2.74 -17.33
N PHE A 131 3.98 -2.56 -16.76
CA PHE A 131 4.14 -2.37 -15.33
C PHE A 131 4.84 -1.04 -15.08
N MET A 132 4.20 -0.13 -14.34
CA MET A 132 4.71 1.19 -14.02
C MET A 132 5.05 1.27 -12.54
N TYR A 133 6.24 1.79 -12.23
CA TYR A 133 6.63 2.16 -10.88
C TYR A 133 6.68 3.67 -10.75
N GLU A 134 6.11 4.14 -9.67
CA GLU A 134 6.11 5.53 -9.24
C GLU A 134 6.68 5.62 -7.83
N SER A 135 7.38 6.69 -7.52
CA SER A 135 7.81 6.99 -6.17
C SER A 135 7.37 8.38 -5.73
N ARG A 136 7.15 8.48 -4.41
CA ARG A 136 6.82 9.70 -3.70
C ARG A 136 7.73 9.82 -2.50
N VAL A 137 8.46 10.94 -2.38
CA VAL A 137 9.30 11.23 -1.23
C VAL A 137 8.63 12.30 -0.39
N LEU A 138 8.35 11.97 0.87
CA LEU A 138 7.85 12.88 1.88
C LEU A 138 9.03 13.49 2.63
N SER A 139 9.10 14.81 2.68
CA SER A 139 10.19 15.55 3.33
C SER A 139 9.65 16.72 4.14
N ASP A 140 10.38 17.12 5.18
CA ASP A 140 10.24 18.39 5.88
C ASP A 140 11.56 19.16 5.85
N ASP A 141 11.71 20.19 6.69
CA ASP A 141 12.91 21.03 6.77
C ASP A 141 14.17 20.26 7.21
N GLU A 142 14.00 19.11 7.87
CA GLU A 142 15.13 18.24 8.30
C GLU A 142 15.53 17.23 7.22
N GLY A 143 14.79 17.17 6.11
CA GLY A 143 15.03 16.27 5.00
C GLY A 143 14.01 15.13 4.85
N PRO A 144 14.36 14.04 4.15
CA PRO A 144 13.43 12.95 3.88
C PRO A 144 12.92 12.24 5.14
N VAL A 145 11.61 12.02 5.19
CA VAL A 145 10.91 11.27 6.24
C VAL A 145 10.61 9.85 5.75
N ALA A 146 10.00 9.74 4.57
CA ALA A 146 9.61 8.46 3.99
C ALA A 146 9.68 8.50 2.46
N THR A 147 9.96 7.36 1.86
CA THR A 147 9.74 7.11 0.43
C THR A 147 8.66 6.05 0.28
N ILE A 148 7.63 6.36 -0.50
CA ILE A 148 6.57 5.43 -0.89
C ILE A 148 6.83 5.06 -2.35
N ARG A 149 6.77 3.77 -2.68
CA ARG A 149 6.86 3.28 -4.05
C ARG A 149 5.64 2.44 -4.39
N ILE A 150 5.01 2.74 -5.51
CA ILE A 150 3.80 2.08 -6.00
C ILE A 150 4.13 1.39 -7.32
N GLY A 151 3.72 0.13 -7.43
CA GLY A 151 3.75 -0.62 -8.68
C GLY A 151 2.34 -0.79 -9.24
N THR A 152 2.09 -0.21 -10.40
CA THR A 152 0.78 -0.26 -11.08
C THR A 152 0.86 -1.15 -12.32
N PHE A 153 -0.02 -2.13 -12.41
CA PHE A 153 -0.17 -2.94 -13.62
C PHE A 153 -1.20 -2.30 -14.55
N LEU A 154 -0.73 -1.84 -15.71
CA LEU A 154 -1.51 -1.21 -16.77
C LEU A 154 -1.98 -2.32 -17.74
N THR A 155 -3.11 -2.96 -17.44
CA THR A 155 -3.52 -4.20 -18.12
C THR A 155 -3.80 -4.02 -19.63
N ALA A 156 -4.13 -2.79 -20.05
CA ALA A 156 -4.49 -2.45 -21.45
C ALA A 156 -3.38 -1.71 -22.23
N ASN A 157 -2.23 -1.42 -21.63
CA ASN A 157 -1.23 -0.50 -22.19
C ASN A 157 0.11 -1.17 -22.50
N GLY A 158 0.12 -2.37 -23.09
CA GLY A 158 1.35 -3.02 -23.56
C GLY A 158 1.60 -2.82 -25.06
N GLY A 159 2.86 -2.96 -25.48
CA GLY A 159 3.25 -2.90 -26.90
C GLY A 159 3.61 -1.50 -27.38
N PHE A 160 3.96 -0.58 -26.50
CA PHE A 160 4.41 0.77 -26.84
C PHE A 160 5.91 0.85 -27.22
N GLY A 161 6.69 -0.23 -26.97
CA GLY A 161 8.09 -0.31 -27.38
C GLY A 161 9.07 0.42 -26.44
N GLY A 162 8.78 0.47 -25.14
CA GLY A 162 9.69 1.03 -24.14
C GLY A 162 11.02 0.27 -24.07
N THR A 163 12.03 0.89 -23.47
CA THR A 163 13.39 0.36 -23.41
C THR A 163 13.52 -0.84 -22.47
N GLU A 164 12.70 -0.88 -21.42
CA GLU A 164 12.73 -1.93 -20.40
C GLU A 164 11.55 -2.89 -20.58
N THR A 165 11.87 -4.19 -20.64
CA THR A 165 10.86 -5.26 -20.84
C THR A 165 10.72 -6.20 -19.66
N THR A 166 11.70 -6.18 -18.74
CA THR A 166 11.79 -7.10 -17.60
C THR A 166 11.66 -6.36 -16.28
N THR A 167 10.55 -6.59 -15.59
CA THR A 167 10.36 -6.05 -14.23
C THR A 167 11.38 -6.64 -13.24
N PRO A 168 11.72 -5.92 -12.16
CA PRO A 168 12.55 -6.47 -11.08
C PRO A 168 11.99 -7.81 -10.57
N ALA A 169 12.89 -8.72 -10.23
CA ALA A 169 12.50 -10.00 -9.68
C ALA A 169 11.76 -9.80 -8.34
N PRO A 170 10.61 -10.46 -8.14
CA PRO A 170 9.87 -10.34 -6.90
C PRO A 170 10.66 -10.96 -5.73
N VAL A 171 10.47 -10.39 -4.55
CA VAL A 171 10.92 -10.99 -3.30
C VAL A 171 10.30 -12.39 -3.18
N LYS A 172 11.09 -13.37 -2.74
CA LYS A 172 10.60 -14.73 -2.54
C LYS A 172 10.40 -14.98 -1.05
N VAL A 173 9.17 -15.29 -0.67
CA VAL A 173 8.85 -15.77 0.67
C VAL A 173 9.24 -17.26 0.77
N PRO A 174 9.86 -17.73 1.87
CA PRO A 174 10.17 -19.14 2.04
C PRO A 174 8.94 -20.03 1.88
N SER A 175 9.07 -21.11 1.13
CA SER A 175 7.99 -22.09 0.87
C SER A 175 8.34 -23.50 1.34
N ASP A 176 9.57 -23.70 1.79
CA ASP A 176 10.16 -24.97 2.21
C ASP A 176 10.14 -25.19 3.73
N ARG A 177 9.70 -24.19 4.48
CA ARG A 177 9.57 -24.23 5.94
C ARG A 177 8.34 -23.49 6.44
N ALA A 178 7.87 -23.85 7.62
CA ALA A 178 6.80 -23.12 8.30
C ALA A 178 7.24 -21.67 8.65
N PRO A 179 6.30 -20.72 8.81
CA PRO A 179 6.62 -19.41 9.34
C PRO A 179 7.17 -19.50 10.77
N ASP A 180 8.08 -18.60 11.11
CA ASP A 180 8.65 -18.54 12.44
C ASP A 180 7.65 -17.98 13.45
N VAL A 181 6.79 -17.08 13.01
CA VAL A 181 5.71 -16.49 13.81
C VAL A 181 4.52 -16.14 12.92
N THR A 182 3.33 -16.21 13.51
CA THR A 182 2.07 -15.81 12.85
C THR A 182 1.26 -14.95 13.80
N LEU A 183 0.55 -13.98 13.24
CA LEU A 183 -0.44 -13.17 13.95
C LEU A 183 -1.69 -13.00 13.10
N THR A 184 -2.83 -13.13 13.74
CA THR A 184 -4.14 -12.99 13.11
C THR A 184 -4.81 -11.73 13.63
N LEU A 185 -5.20 -10.82 12.73
CA LEU A 185 -5.88 -9.57 13.04
C LEU A 185 -7.12 -9.41 12.17
N SER A 186 -8.14 -8.76 12.73
CA SER A 186 -9.35 -8.41 12.01
C SER A 186 -9.13 -7.22 11.09
N THR A 187 -9.75 -7.23 9.92
CA THR A 187 -9.94 -6.01 9.13
C THR A 187 -10.97 -5.11 9.82
N PRO A 188 -11.00 -3.79 9.52
CA PRO A 188 -12.04 -2.92 10.04
C PRO A 188 -13.43 -3.46 9.72
N SER A 189 -14.38 -3.23 10.64
CA SER A 189 -15.78 -3.60 10.42
C SER A 189 -16.39 -2.80 9.27
N ARG A 190 -17.47 -3.31 8.69
CA ARG A 190 -18.24 -2.64 7.63
C ARG A 190 -18.78 -1.26 8.01
N ASP A 191 -18.90 -0.97 9.30
CA ASP A 191 -19.35 0.34 9.78
C ASP A 191 -18.22 1.38 9.73
N ASN A 192 -16.98 0.95 9.65
CA ASN A 192 -15.82 1.82 9.47
C ASN A 192 -15.58 2.06 7.98
N THR A 193 -16.21 3.10 7.44
CA THR A 193 -16.21 3.38 5.99
C THR A 193 -14.96 4.10 5.48
N ARG A 194 -14.02 4.47 6.37
CA ARG A 194 -12.87 5.32 6.03
C ARG A 194 -12.07 4.82 4.83
N TYR A 195 -11.86 3.51 4.75
CA TYR A 195 -11.07 2.89 3.68
C TYR A 195 -11.86 1.93 2.80
N HIS A 196 -13.19 2.09 2.73
CA HIS A 196 -13.97 1.38 1.73
C HIS A 196 -13.57 1.81 0.32
N LEU A 197 -13.55 0.87 -0.58
CA LEU A 197 -13.34 1.16 -1.99
C LEU A 197 -14.55 1.90 -2.54
N GLY A 198 -14.34 2.98 -3.29
CA GLY A 198 -15.43 3.73 -3.90
C GLY A 198 -16.26 2.87 -4.86
N GLU A 199 -17.58 3.08 -4.92
CA GLU A 199 -18.52 2.25 -5.71
C GLU A 199 -18.12 2.09 -7.18
N GLN A 200 -17.50 3.12 -7.77
CA GLN A 200 -17.02 3.09 -9.16
C GLN A 200 -15.93 2.04 -9.43
N PHE A 201 -15.26 1.55 -8.38
CA PHE A 201 -14.21 0.54 -8.47
C PHE A 201 -14.67 -0.85 -8.00
N VAL A 202 -15.85 -0.96 -7.39
CA VAL A 202 -16.33 -2.22 -6.79
C VAL A 202 -16.65 -3.28 -7.86
N GLY A 203 -17.23 -2.89 -8.99
CA GLY A 203 -17.45 -3.68 -10.21
C GLY A 203 -17.41 -5.19 -10.04
N ALA A 204 -16.34 -5.81 -10.57
CA ALA A 204 -16.14 -7.26 -10.55
C ALA A 204 -15.89 -7.84 -9.13
N LEU A 205 -15.59 -7.01 -8.14
CA LEU A 205 -15.34 -7.47 -6.77
C LEU A 205 -16.60 -7.91 -6.03
N LYS A 206 -17.80 -7.53 -6.52
CA LYS A 206 -19.08 -7.89 -5.90
C LYS A 206 -19.35 -9.40 -5.82
N ASN A 207 -18.70 -10.18 -6.66
CA ASN A 207 -18.95 -11.61 -6.83
C ASN A 207 -17.75 -12.49 -6.41
N ILE A 208 -16.90 -12.00 -5.52
CA ILE A 208 -15.80 -12.82 -4.98
C ILE A 208 -16.37 -13.84 -4.00
N PRO A 209 -16.18 -15.16 -4.24
CA PRO A 209 -16.67 -16.20 -3.35
C PRO A 209 -16.15 -16.04 -1.91
N GLY A 210 -17.06 -16.15 -0.95
CA GLY A 210 -16.75 -15.99 0.49
C GLY A 210 -16.68 -14.54 0.98
N ALA A 211 -16.94 -13.57 0.10
CA ALA A 211 -16.99 -12.15 0.44
C ALA A 211 -18.33 -11.47 0.08
N GLU A 212 -19.38 -12.27 -0.12
CA GLU A 212 -20.69 -11.79 -0.53
C GLU A 212 -21.25 -10.78 0.48
N GLY A 213 -21.63 -9.60 -0.01
CA GLY A 213 -22.20 -8.52 0.79
C GLY A 213 -21.21 -7.79 1.71
N LYS A 214 -19.92 -8.13 1.66
CA LYS A 214 -18.88 -7.39 2.38
C LYS A 214 -18.35 -6.26 1.52
N PRO A 215 -18.18 -5.03 2.07
CA PRO A 215 -17.56 -3.93 1.33
C PRO A 215 -16.08 -4.20 1.07
N PRO A 216 -15.58 -4.05 -0.18
CA PRO A 216 -14.16 -4.15 -0.44
C PRO A 216 -13.40 -2.97 0.15
N LEU A 217 -12.22 -3.24 0.68
CA LEU A 217 -11.33 -2.25 1.26
C LEU A 217 -10.27 -1.78 0.23
N ARG A 218 -9.84 -0.53 0.36
CA ARG A 218 -8.66 -0.04 -0.37
C ARG A 218 -7.43 -0.84 0.04
N GLY A 219 -6.51 -1.11 -0.90
CA GLY A 219 -5.26 -1.85 -0.62
C GLY A 219 -4.46 -1.26 0.54
N VAL A 220 -4.42 0.07 0.66
CA VAL A 220 -3.76 0.80 1.76
C VAL A 220 -4.29 0.42 3.15
N CYS A 221 -5.56 0.04 3.27
CA CYS A 221 -6.12 -0.45 4.53
C CYS A 221 -5.53 -1.82 4.89
N ALA A 222 -5.55 -2.76 3.95
CA ALA A 222 -4.98 -4.09 4.14
C ALA A 222 -3.46 -4.04 4.42
N PHE A 223 -2.74 -3.12 3.75
CA PHE A 223 -1.35 -2.80 4.03
C PHE A 223 -1.16 -2.34 5.50
N GLY A 224 -2.05 -1.46 5.98
CA GLY A 224 -2.04 -1.00 7.37
C GLY A 224 -2.27 -2.13 8.37
N VAL A 225 -3.24 -3.03 8.12
CA VAL A 225 -3.49 -4.21 8.98
C VAL A 225 -2.27 -5.14 9.03
N ALA A 226 -1.65 -5.41 7.88
CA ALA A 226 -0.40 -6.18 7.83
C ALA A 226 0.73 -5.48 8.60
N GLY A 227 0.85 -4.15 8.46
CA GLY A 227 1.84 -3.35 9.20
C GLY A 227 1.66 -3.44 10.72
N ARG A 228 0.42 -3.45 11.24
CA ARG A 228 0.13 -3.68 12.66
C ARG A 228 0.68 -5.04 13.13
N ALA A 229 0.40 -6.09 12.35
CA ALA A 229 0.92 -7.42 12.67
C ALA A 229 2.46 -7.46 12.69
N LEU A 230 3.11 -6.86 11.70
CA LEU A 230 4.58 -6.82 11.59
C LEU A 230 5.22 -5.99 12.71
N LEU A 231 4.61 -4.89 13.12
CA LEU A 231 5.07 -4.10 14.29
C LEU A 231 5.08 -4.94 15.56
N ASN A 232 4.04 -5.74 15.78
CA ASN A 232 3.97 -6.64 16.92
C ASN A 232 5.01 -7.77 16.82
N MET A 233 5.03 -8.51 15.72
CA MET A 233 5.83 -9.71 15.57
C MET A 233 7.35 -9.47 15.51
N ALA A 234 7.80 -8.33 14.95
CA ALA A 234 9.21 -8.08 14.68
C ALA A 234 9.75 -6.80 15.32
N CYS A 235 8.93 -5.78 15.54
CA CYS A 235 9.38 -4.48 16.02
C CYS A 235 9.10 -4.24 17.52
N GLY A 236 8.51 -5.21 18.25
CA GLY A 236 8.14 -5.06 19.66
C GLY A 236 7.19 -3.88 19.88
N ASP A 237 6.27 -3.66 18.93
CA ASP A 237 5.29 -2.56 18.89
C ASP A 237 5.92 -1.15 18.86
N GLN A 238 7.20 -1.04 18.51
CA GLN A 238 7.90 0.24 18.39
C GLN A 238 7.96 0.69 16.94
N ALA A 239 7.16 1.71 16.59
CA ALA A 239 7.06 2.26 15.23
C ALA A 239 8.44 2.66 14.65
N ALA A 240 9.32 3.25 15.47
CA ALA A 240 10.64 3.71 15.06
C ALA A 240 11.59 2.59 14.56
N ARG A 241 11.29 1.33 14.92
CA ARG A 241 12.10 0.18 14.48
C ARG A 241 11.78 -0.29 13.08
N MET A 242 10.57 -0.03 12.54
CA MET A 242 10.26 -0.35 11.15
C MET A 242 11.04 0.57 10.22
N LYS A 243 11.80 0.01 9.27
CA LYS A 243 12.59 0.77 8.28
C LYS A 243 12.05 0.62 6.87
N HIS A 244 11.61 -0.58 6.53
CA HIS A 244 11.02 -0.85 5.22
C HIS A 244 9.91 -1.90 5.35
N MET A 245 8.84 -1.69 4.61
CA MET A 245 7.80 -2.69 4.39
C MET A 245 7.38 -2.62 2.93
N GLY A 246 7.46 -3.75 2.22
CA GLY A 246 7.01 -3.83 0.83
C GLY A 246 6.28 -5.15 0.58
N LEU A 247 5.34 -5.15 -0.36
CA LEU A 247 4.55 -6.33 -0.71
C LEU A 247 3.94 -6.25 -2.12
N ARG A 248 3.41 -7.37 -2.58
CA ARG A 248 2.56 -7.47 -3.77
C ARG A 248 1.15 -7.89 -3.38
N TYR A 249 0.14 -7.14 -3.85
CA TYR A 249 -1.26 -7.51 -3.73
C TYR A 249 -1.60 -8.69 -4.65
N LYS A 250 -2.33 -9.68 -4.14
CA LYS A 250 -2.70 -10.91 -4.86
C LYS A 250 -4.21 -11.05 -5.04
N ALA A 251 -4.97 -10.62 -4.04
CA ALA A 251 -6.43 -10.67 -4.06
C ALA A 251 -7.01 -9.51 -3.24
N PRO A 252 -8.25 -9.09 -3.51
CA PRO A 252 -8.92 -8.06 -2.74
C PRO A 252 -9.19 -8.53 -1.30
N VAL A 253 -9.25 -7.54 -0.40
CA VAL A 253 -9.60 -7.71 1.01
C VAL A 253 -10.89 -6.95 1.28
N PHE A 254 -11.72 -7.49 2.15
CA PHE A 254 -13.04 -6.93 2.47
C PHE A 254 -13.13 -6.60 3.97
N ALA A 255 -14.08 -5.75 4.32
CA ALA A 255 -14.43 -5.51 5.72
C ALA A 255 -14.95 -6.81 6.38
N ASP A 256 -14.80 -6.91 7.68
CA ASP A 256 -15.21 -8.10 8.46
C ASP A 256 -14.53 -9.41 8.00
N GLU A 257 -13.29 -9.32 7.46
CA GLU A 257 -12.42 -10.46 7.21
C GLU A 257 -11.30 -10.54 8.26
N THR A 258 -10.72 -11.72 8.39
CA THR A 258 -9.60 -11.99 9.27
C THR A 258 -8.33 -12.24 8.45
N LEU A 259 -7.27 -11.50 8.74
CA LEU A 259 -5.99 -11.61 8.06
C LEU A 259 -4.96 -12.27 8.95
N ARG A 260 -4.43 -13.43 8.53
CA ARG A 260 -3.28 -14.07 9.15
C ARG A 260 -2.01 -13.63 8.42
N THR A 261 -1.16 -12.89 9.12
CA THR A 261 0.19 -12.56 8.66
C THR A 261 1.15 -13.65 9.10
N GLU A 262 1.90 -14.20 8.15
CA GLU A 262 2.93 -15.21 8.36
C GLU A 262 4.29 -14.57 8.13
N LEU A 263 5.24 -14.71 9.06
CA LEU A 263 6.55 -14.07 9.04
C LEU A 263 7.68 -15.11 9.13
N TRP A 264 8.70 -14.93 8.30
CA TRP A 264 9.95 -15.70 8.28
C TRP A 264 11.11 -14.76 8.49
N PHE A 265 11.85 -14.91 9.57
CA PHE A 265 13.08 -14.16 9.78
C PHE A 265 14.18 -14.63 8.82
N ASP A 266 14.91 -13.67 8.26
CA ASP A 266 16.11 -13.94 7.47
C ASP A 266 17.30 -14.24 8.41
N THR A 267 18.34 -14.85 7.87
CA THR A 267 19.62 -15.00 8.57
C THR A 267 20.32 -13.68 8.81
N THR A 268 20.02 -12.66 7.99
CA THR A 268 20.46 -11.29 8.18
C THR A 268 19.62 -10.62 9.27
N PRO A 269 20.22 -10.19 10.40
CA PRO A 269 19.48 -9.49 11.44
C PRO A 269 18.72 -8.27 10.92
N GLY A 270 17.50 -8.07 11.42
CA GLY A 270 16.68 -6.92 11.01
C GLY A 270 15.98 -7.09 9.66
N LYS A 271 15.93 -8.29 9.11
CA LYS A 271 15.25 -8.61 7.87
C LYS A 271 14.31 -9.79 8.04
N ALA A 272 13.13 -9.72 7.42
CA ALA A 272 12.16 -10.81 7.42
C ALA A 272 11.33 -10.79 6.13
N TYR A 273 10.76 -11.94 5.79
CA TYR A 273 9.82 -12.11 4.68
C TYR A 273 8.44 -12.40 5.24
N PHE A 274 7.39 -11.99 4.52
CA PHE A 274 6.04 -12.24 4.98
C PHE A 274 5.04 -12.43 3.84
N ARG A 275 3.92 -13.06 4.17
CA ARG A 275 2.71 -13.08 3.36
C ARG A 275 1.48 -12.94 4.24
N VAL A 276 0.36 -12.58 3.64
CA VAL A 276 -0.92 -12.42 4.35
C VAL A 276 -1.99 -13.25 3.69
N ILE A 277 -2.73 -13.97 4.50
CA ILE A 277 -3.79 -14.90 4.10
C ILE A 277 -5.12 -14.41 4.69
N CYS A 278 -6.15 -14.29 3.88
CA CYS A 278 -7.53 -14.18 4.36
C CYS A 278 -7.97 -15.55 4.87
N VAL A 279 -8.30 -15.62 6.17
CA VAL A 279 -8.58 -16.90 6.84
C VAL A 279 -9.85 -17.53 6.32
N GLU A 280 -10.93 -16.75 6.16
CA GLU A 280 -12.25 -17.25 5.76
C GLU A 280 -12.25 -17.83 4.34
N ARG A 281 -11.42 -17.29 3.46
CA ARG A 281 -11.33 -17.70 2.06
C ARG A 281 -10.13 -18.60 1.75
N GLU A 282 -9.27 -18.84 2.72
CA GLU A 282 -7.98 -19.54 2.55
C GLU A 282 -7.14 -18.97 1.38
N ALA A 283 -7.27 -17.67 1.13
CA ALA A 283 -6.68 -16.99 -0.01
C ALA A 283 -5.48 -16.15 0.40
N VAL A 284 -4.36 -16.30 -0.29
CA VAL A 284 -3.23 -15.38 -0.18
C VAL A 284 -3.67 -14.03 -0.76
N VAL A 285 -3.78 -13.01 0.07
CA VAL A 285 -4.21 -11.66 -0.33
C VAL A 285 -3.03 -10.71 -0.56
N MET A 286 -1.91 -10.92 0.14
CA MET A 286 -0.64 -10.23 -0.07
C MET A 286 0.51 -11.23 0.01
N ASP A 287 1.52 -11.06 -0.85
CA ASP A 287 2.66 -11.96 -0.97
C ASP A 287 3.93 -11.19 -1.32
N ASN A 288 5.06 -11.88 -1.45
CA ASN A 288 6.34 -11.28 -1.78
C ASN A 288 6.75 -10.19 -0.77
N GLY A 289 6.31 -10.34 0.48
CA GLY A 289 6.52 -9.38 1.54
C GLY A 289 7.97 -9.31 1.99
N LEU A 290 8.49 -8.10 2.16
CA LEU A 290 9.79 -7.78 2.75
C LEU A 290 9.57 -6.80 3.89
N LEU A 291 10.13 -7.13 5.05
CA LEU A 291 10.24 -6.24 6.20
C LEU A 291 11.71 -6.03 6.53
N GLU A 292 12.12 -4.76 6.70
CA GLU A 292 13.41 -4.42 7.31
C GLU A 292 13.16 -3.60 8.58
N PHE A 293 13.88 -3.91 9.64
CA PHE A 293 13.66 -3.31 10.96
C PHE A 293 14.94 -3.29 11.79
N GLU A 294 15.00 -2.43 12.81
CA GLU A 294 16.08 -2.46 13.80
C GLU A 294 15.88 -3.68 14.72
N PRO A 295 16.85 -4.58 14.83
CA PRO A 295 16.81 -5.66 15.80
C PRO A 295 16.73 -5.14 17.25
N ALA A 296 16.19 -5.98 18.16
CA ALA A 296 16.09 -5.64 19.60
C ALA A 296 17.47 -5.57 20.24
#